data_a2f1294c9843a228872ad9d64c042841
#
_entry.id   a2f1294c9843a228872ad9d64c042841
#
_cell.length_a   1.000
_cell.length_b   1.000
_cell.length_c   1.000
_cell.angle_alpha   90.00
_cell.angle_beta   90.00
_cell.angle_gamma   90.00
#
_symmetry.space_group_name_H-M   'P 1'
#
loop_
_entity.id
_entity.type
_entity.pdbx_description
1 polymer ?
#
loop_
_entity_poly.entity_id
_entity_poly.type
_entity_poly.pdbx_seq_one_letter_code
_entity_poly.pdbx_strand_id
1 'polypeptide(L)'
;MRTSPALRAAALAAVTVLLPITACSSGGTEEGAGPRSSPLAANAAATDSDDLVSQQLTWKPCPAPVPAQGGGKAPTPLPGGTPWECSFMRAPLDYANPDGKTIQLALIRARAENQDKRIGSLVFNFGGPGASGVATLPAFGKDYDKLRARYDLVSFDPRGVGRSAGVRCESDKQLDARYELDGTPDTPAEVKTFVESTRTFADACERNSGTQLPHVGTTEAARDMDLMRQVLGDKKLYYFGISYGTELGGVYAHLFPKNVGRAVLDAVVNPTQTSEQASLGQAKGFQLALDNFAQDCVDRGDNCRLAGATPEEVQQGISNLLDSLEKKPIEGIGPRRLTQTLATTGIATALYSRATWPLLEQGVDEAEGGSGALLLALADSLNGRSEDGRYDNSMTANTAINCADSKQRFTVDQTEDRLPEFRSASKIFGDYLGWGLMACTDWPVAGAWETPDVSAPGAAPILVIGNTGDPATPYEGAEAMTKALGEGVGVQMTYKGQGHGAYNSGNACVQKAVGGYLLDGKVPAAGTVCQ
;
A
#
# COMPACT_ATOMS: atom_id res chain seq x y z
N MET A 1 41.91 11.64 -2.22
CA MET A 1 41.14 10.43 -2.32
C MET A 1 40.36 10.24 -1.01
N ARG A 2 39.14 10.72 -0.93
CA ARG A 2 38.22 10.49 0.19
C ARG A 2 36.88 10.10 -0.42
N THR A 3 36.53 8.84 -0.25
CA THR A 3 35.25 8.27 -0.69
C THR A 3 34.12 8.78 0.21
N SER A 4 33.17 9.47 -0.37
CA SER A 4 31.93 9.88 0.29
C SER A 4 30.99 8.68 0.48
N PRO A 5 30.34 8.53 1.65
CA PRO A 5 29.29 7.55 1.87
C PRO A 5 27.93 8.25 1.78
N ALA A 6 27.33 8.24 0.61
CA ALA A 6 25.92 8.69 0.48
C ALA A 6 25.27 8.01 -0.71
N LEU A 7 24.68 6.85 -0.46
CA LEU A 7 23.62 6.26 -1.27
C LEU A 7 23.06 5.07 -0.46
N ARG A 8 22.25 5.39 0.54
CA ARG A 8 21.37 4.39 1.17
C ARG A 8 19.95 4.72 0.77
N ALA A 9 19.54 4.04 -0.27
CA ALA A 9 18.25 4.11 -0.91
C ALA A 9 17.10 3.80 0.05
N ALA A 10 16.03 4.57 -0.08
CA ALA A 10 14.69 4.12 0.26
C ALA A 10 14.34 3.02 -0.75
N ALA A 11 14.45 1.78 -0.32
CA ALA A 11 14.05 0.65 -1.13
C ALA A 11 12.55 0.42 -0.95
N LEU A 12 11.76 1.03 -1.79
CA LEU A 12 10.81 0.22 -2.57
C LEU A 12 11.69 -0.82 -3.25
N ALA A 13 11.38 -2.11 -3.17
CA ALA A 13 12.23 -3.18 -3.65
C ALA A 13 12.57 -2.98 -5.15
N ALA A 14 13.54 -2.14 -5.44
CA ALA A 14 14.16 -2.03 -6.74
C ALA A 14 15.24 -3.09 -6.78
N VAL A 15 14.96 -4.17 -7.49
CA VAL A 15 15.86 -5.26 -7.79
C VAL A 15 17.01 -4.73 -8.63
N THR A 16 18.20 -4.82 -8.09
CA THR A 16 19.46 -4.61 -8.83
C THR A 16 19.63 -5.74 -9.83
N VAL A 17 19.45 -5.44 -11.11
CA VAL A 17 19.80 -6.30 -12.24
C VAL A 17 21.32 -6.25 -12.41
N LEU A 18 22.00 -7.34 -12.08
CA LEU A 18 23.34 -7.67 -12.59
C LEU A 18 23.20 -8.94 -13.42
N LEU A 19 23.23 -8.77 -14.72
CA LEU A 19 23.33 -9.87 -15.69
C LEU A 19 24.77 -10.39 -15.75
N PRO A 20 24.98 -11.70 -15.79
CA PRO A 20 25.97 -12.28 -16.66
C PRO A 20 25.31 -13.11 -17.77
N ILE A 21 25.59 -12.74 -18.99
CA ILE A 21 25.31 -13.51 -20.19
C ILE A 21 26.22 -14.74 -20.20
N THR A 22 25.68 -15.93 -20.21
CA THR A 22 26.35 -17.10 -20.79
C THR A 22 25.33 -17.97 -21.50
N ALA A 23 25.46 -17.97 -22.80
CA ALA A 23 24.81 -18.93 -23.68
C ALA A 23 25.50 -20.29 -23.57
N CYS A 24 24.73 -21.37 -23.59
CA CYS A 24 25.04 -22.55 -24.40
C CYS A 24 23.84 -23.52 -24.43
N SER A 25 23.61 -24.01 -25.62
CA SER A 25 22.56 -24.86 -26.15
C SER A 25 22.62 -26.31 -25.64
N SER A 26 21.50 -26.98 -25.61
CA SER A 26 21.12 -28.18 -26.37
C SER A 26 20.12 -29.07 -25.64
N GLY A 27 18.99 -29.30 -26.26
CA GLY A 27 18.34 -30.56 -26.64
C GLY A 27 17.91 -31.51 -25.53
N GLY A 28 16.61 -31.82 -25.50
CA GLY A 28 16.08 -33.00 -24.81
C GLY A 28 14.60 -32.85 -24.49
N THR A 29 13.76 -33.39 -25.35
CA THR A 29 12.33 -33.64 -25.11
C THR A 29 12.15 -34.72 -24.07
N GLU A 30 11.41 -34.44 -23.00
CA GLU A 30 10.67 -35.45 -22.23
C GLU A 30 9.39 -34.84 -21.67
N GLU A 31 8.28 -35.42 -22.07
CA GLU A 31 6.95 -35.21 -21.50
C GLU A 31 6.95 -35.74 -20.06
N GLY A 32 6.76 -34.84 -19.09
CA GLY A 32 6.63 -35.16 -17.67
C GLY A 32 5.42 -34.47 -17.09
N ALA A 33 4.44 -35.26 -16.68
CA ALA A 33 3.19 -34.87 -16.05
C ALA A 33 3.40 -33.82 -14.95
N GLY A 34 2.71 -32.67 -15.06
CA GLY A 34 2.68 -31.63 -14.05
C GLY A 34 2.10 -32.13 -12.72
N PRO A 35 2.60 -31.63 -11.59
CA PRO A 35 2.02 -31.97 -10.29
C PRO A 35 0.61 -31.33 -10.19
N ARG A 36 -0.39 -32.21 -10.03
CA ARG A 36 -1.74 -31.82 -9.67
C ARG A 36 -1.69 -31.09 -8.32
N SER A 37 -1.98 -29.80 -8.31
CA SER A 37 -2.29 -29.08 -7.10
C SER A 37 -3.56 -29.67 -6.49
N SER A 38 -3.40 -30.44 -5.41
CA SER A 38 -4.52 -30.88 -4.58
C SER A 38 -5.18 -29.62 -3.99
N PRO A 39 -6.50 -29.46 -4.11
CA PRO A 39 -7.21 -28.45 -3.34
C PRO A 39 -7.07 -28.86 -1.87
N LEU A 40 -6.46 -27.99 -1.05
CA LEU A 40 -6.54 -28.07 0.39
C LEU A 40 -8.02 -27.94 0.76
N ALA A 41 -8.65 -29.09 1.00
CA ALA A 41 -10.00 -29.15 1.53
C ALA A 41 -10.01 -28.42 2.88
N ALA A 42 -10.66 -27.28 2.93
CA ALA A 42 -10.98 -26.60 4.17
C ALA A 42 -12.01 -27.46 4.91
N ASN A 43 -11.54 -28.30 5.83
CA ASN A 43 -12.42 -28.84 6.88
C ASN A 43 -12.70 -27.70 7.85
N ALA A 44 -13.72 -26.89 7.56
CA ALA A 44 -14.27 -25.92 8.48
C ALA A 44 -15.23 -26.67 9.42
N ALA A 45 -14.72 -27.15 10.55
CA ALA A 45 -15.56 -27.47 11.69
C ALA A 45 -16.02 -26.14 12.29
N ALA A 46 -17.30 -26.02 12.63
CA ALA A 46 -17.80 -24.91 13.45
C ALA A 46 -17.01 -24.89 14.78
N THR A 47 -16.45 -23.73 15.12
CA THR A 47 -15.61 -23.55 16.31
C THR A 47 -16.26 -22.53 17.23
N ASP A 48 -16.34 -22.86 18.50
CA ASP A 48 -16.82 -21.97 19.55
C ASP A 48 -15.97 -20.70 19.61
N SER A 49 -16.57 -19.53 19.81
CA SER A 49 -15.87 -18.23 19.84
C SER A 49 -14.75 -18.17 20.88
N ASP A 50 -14.93 -18.88 22.02
CA ASP A 50 -13.92 -19.00 23.07
C ASP A 50 -12.65 -19.77 22.60
N ASP A 51 -12.80 -20.68 21.63
CA ASP A 51 -11.67 -21.42 21.02
C ASP A 51 -10.79 -20.52 20.14
N LEU A 52 -11.34 -19.47 19.56
CA LEU A 52 -10.57 -18.51 18.75
C LEU A 52 -9.67 -17.61 19.60
N VAL A 53 -10.11 -17.21 20.77
CA VAL A 53 -9.30 -16.38 21.70
C VAL A 53 -8.22 -17.21 22.39
N SER A 54 -8.52 -18.46 22.72
CA SER A 54 -7.60 -19.38 23.45
C SER A 54 -6.62 -20.12 22.54
N GLN A 55 -6.70 -19.93 21.22
CA GLN A 55 -5.82 -20.59 20.26
C GLN A 55 -4.34 -20.30 20.51
N GLN A 56 -3.50 -21.31 20.35
CA GLN A 56 -2.05 -21.19 20.49
C GLN A 56 -1.38 -21.06 19.13
N LEU A 57 -0.59 -19.99 18.94
CA LEU A 57 0.15 -19.75 17.70
C LEU A 57 1.41 -20.62 17.65
N THR A 58 1.58 -21.35 16.55
CA THR A 58 2.81 -22.12 16.28
C THR A 58 3.73 -21.32 15.38
N TRP A 59 4.76 -20.72 15.96
CA TRP A 59 5.74 -19.92 15.24
C TRP A 59 6.84 -20.78 14.65
N LYS A 60 7.17 -20.55 13.38
CA LYS A 60 8.22 -21.24 12.62
C LYS A 60 9.02 -20.21 11.83
N PRO A 61 10.29 -20.51 11.46
CA PRO A 61 11.03 -19.66 10.53
C PRO A 61 10.18 -19.36 9.28
N CYS A 62 10.15 -18.09 8.87
CA CYS A 62 9.34 -17.69 7.71
C CYS A 62 9.87 -18.33 6.42
N PRO A 63 9.01 -18.97 5.63
CA PRO A 63 9.36 -19.37 4.27
C PRO A 63 9.47 -18.13 3.35
N ALA A 64 9.89 -18.34 2.12
CA ALA A 64 9.75 -17.34 1.07
C ALA A 64 8.27 -16.95 0.90
N PRO A 65 7.96 -15.66 0.67
CA PRO A 65 6.61 -15.21 0.35
C PRO A 65 6.06 -15.95 -0.87
N VAL A 66 4.78 -16.26 -0.85
CA VAL A 66 4.10 -16.84 -2.02
C VAL A 66 3.82 -15.74 -3.07
N PRO A 67 3.51 -16.09 -4.34
CA PRO A 67 3.24 -15.09 -5.37
C PRO A 67 2.20 -14.04 -4.94
N ALA A 68 1.10 -14.44 -4.32
CA ALA A 68 0.10 -13.52 -3.79
C ALA A 68 0.60 -12.52 -2.72
N GLN A 69 1.81 -12.71 -2.20
CA GLN A 69 2.51 -11.82 -1.27
C GLN A 69 3.69 -11.10 -1.94
N GLY A 70 3.83 -11.17 -3.27
CA GLY A 70 4.93 -10.60 -4.03
C GLY A 70 6.07 -11.58 -4.33
N GLY A 71 6.04 -12.82 -3.85
CA GLY A 71 7.08 -13.82 -4.12
C GLY A 71 8.44 -13.46 -3.51
N GLY A 72 9.52 -13.92 -4.15
CA GLY A 72 10.88 -13.59 -3.74
C GLY A 72 11.55 -14.63 -2.86
N LYS A 73 12.50 -14.20 -2.02
CA LYS A 73 13.30 -15.05 -1.11
C LYS A 73 12.77 -14.97 0.31
N ALA A 74 13.08 -15.99 1.10
CA ALA A 74 12.82 -15.94 2.55
C ALA A 74 13.47 -14.70 3.19
N PRO A 75 12.80 -14.06 4.17
CA PRO A 75 13.28 -12.82 4.75
C PRO A 75 14.63 -13.00 5.45
N THR A 76 15.53 -12.07 5.20
CA THR A 76 16.84 -12.03 5.85
C THR A 76 16.69 -11.68 7.33
N PRO A 77 17.38 -12.40 8.25
CA PRO A 77 17.36 -12.05 9.67
C PRO A 77 17.74 -10.58 9.93
N LEU A 78 17.18 -10.02 10.97
CA LEU A 78 17.53 -8.68 11.44
C LEU A 78 18.97 -8.62 11.99
N PRO A 79 19.54 -7.41 12.18
CA PRO A 79 20.84 -7.25 12.83
C PRO A 79 20.90 -8.04 14.15
N GLY A 80 22.06 -8.68 14.43
CA GLY A 80 22.20 -9.59 15.57
C GLY A 80 21.67 -11.00 15.33
N GLY A 81 21.20 -11.33 14.11
CA GLY A 81 20.80 -12.69 13.73
C GLY A 81 19.37 -13.05 14.17
N THR A 82 18.55 -12.08 14.59
CA THR A 82 17.15 -12.35 14.98
C THR A 82 16.35 -12.82 13.77
N PRO A 83 15.79 -14.05 13.80
CA PRO A 83 15.01 -14.56 12.69
C PRO A 83 13.63 -13.94 12.61
N TRP A 84 13.04 -13.95 11.42
CA TRP A 84 11.61 -13.76 11.23
C TRP A 84 10.87 -15.06 11.44
N GLU A 85 9.85 -15.02 12.26
CA GLU A 85 8.97 -16.16 12.55
C GLU A 85 7.57 -15.90 12.01
N CYS A 86 6.98 -16.89 11.35
CA CYS A 86 5.65 -16.84 10.76
C CYS A 86 4.70 -17.82 11.46
N SER A 87 3.43 -17.45 11.51
CA SER A 87 2.35 -18.28 12.06
C SER A 87 1.06 -17.99 11.31
N PHE A 88 0.02 -18.75 11.65
CA PHE A 88 -1.37 -18.49 11.24
C PHE A 88 -2.26 -18.41 12.46
N MET A 89 -3.17 -17.41 12.43
CA MET A 89 -4.24 -17.24 13.39
C MET A 89 -5.58 -17.51 12.71
N ARG A 90 -6.48 -18.22 13.37
CA ARG A 90 -7.86 -18.37 12.90
C ARG A 90 -8.67 -17.15 13.32
N ALA A 91 -9.55 -16.68 12.44
CA ALA A 91 -10.54 -15.65 12.71
C ALA A 91 -11.89 -16.04 12.10
N PRO A 92 -13.01 -15.53 12.59
CA PRO A 92 -14.30 -15.75 11.92
C PRO A 92 -14.25 -15.16 10.52
N LEU A 93 -14.85 -15.85 9.54
CA LEU A 93 -15.11 -15.21 8.24
C LEU A 93 -16.07 -14.04 8.44
N ASP A 94 -17.13 -14.26 9.18
CA ASP A 94 -18.19 -13.30 9.49
C ASP A 94 -18.28 -13.10 11.01
N TYR A 95 -17.99 -11.90 11.48
CA TYR A 95 -18.09 -11.55 12.90
C TYR A 95 -19.54 -11.43 13.42
N ALA A 96 -20.52 -11.35 12.52
CA ALA A 96 -21.93 -11.46 12.91
C ALA A 96 -22.35 -12.93 13.19
N ASN A 97 -21.55 -13.89 12.68
CA ASN A 97 -21.73 -15.33 12.91
C ASN A 97 -20.40 -15.98 13.31
N PRO A 98 -19.86 -15.68 14.50
CA PRO A 98 -18.50 -16.07 14.89
C PRO A 98 -18.29 -17.59 15.00
N ASP A 99 -19.35 -18.36 15.23
CA ASP A 99 -19.31 -19.83 15.29
C ASP A 99 -19.41 -20.49 13.90
N GLY A 100 -19.47 -19.69 12.85
CA GLY A 100 -19.56 -20.13 11.46
C GLY A 100 -18.21 -20.53 10.87
N LYS A 101 -18.04 -20.20 9.57
CA LYS A 101 -16.77 -20.45 8.86
C LYS A 101 -15.65 -19.57 9.41
N THR A 102 -14.45 -20.14 9.48
CA THR A 102 -13.23 -19.40 9.83
C THR A 102 -12.31 -19.21 8.63
N ILE A 103 -11.48 -18.18 8.69
CA ILE A 103 -10.34 -17.95 7.82
C ILE A 103 -9.04 -18.05 8.60
N GLN A 104 -7.92 -18.21 7.90
CA GLN A 104 -6.58 -18.10 8.48
C GLN A 104 -5.98 -16.75 8.11
N LEU A 105 -5.42 -16.06 9.09
CA LEU A 105 -4.65 -14.84 8.92
C LEU A 105 -3.16 -15.15 9.06
N ALA A 106 -2.37 -14.80 8.06
CA ALA A 106 -0.93 -14.99 8.08
C ALA A 106 -0.28 -13.88 8.91
N LEU A 107 0.58 -14.27 9.84
CA LEU A 107 1.31 -13.39 10.75
C LEU A 107 2.81 -13.55 10.57
N ILE A 108 3.54 -12.47 10.81
CA ILE A 108 5.01 -12.46 10.92
C ILE A 108 5.42 -11.72 12.18
N ARG A 109 6.53 -12.16 12.80
CA ARG A 109 7.14 -11.41 13.91
C ARG A 109 8.66 -11.49 13.90
N ALA A 110 9.29 -10.47 14.51
CA ALA A 110 10.64 -10.55 15.05
C ALA A 110 10.58 -10.22 16.55
N ARG A 111 11.15 -11.08 17.40
CA ARG A 111 11.04 -10.93 18.85
C ARG A 111 11.85 -9.74 19.37
N ALA A 112 11.36 -9.13 20.45
CA ALA A 112 12.06 -8.07 21.15
C ALA A 112 13.45 -8.57 21.62
N GLU A 113 14.43 -7.68 21.62
CA GLU A 113 15.78 -7.97 22.11
C GLU A 113 15.79 -8.29 23.61
N ASN A 114 15.06 -7.50 24.37
CA ASN A 114 14.96 -7.67 25.82
C ASN A 114 13.56 -8.17 26.20
N GLN A 115 13.43 -9.50 26.29
CA GLN A 115 12.15 -10.14 26.62
C GLN A 115 11.67 -9.82 28.03
N ASP A 116 12.58 -9.60 28.99
CA ASP A 116 12.22 -9.23 30.38
C ASP A 116 11.63 -7.81 30.47
N LYS A 117 11.95 -6.95 29.51
CA LYS A 117 11.46 -5.57 29.42
C LYS A 117 10.48 -5.37 28.27
N ARG A 118 9.98 -6.46 27.72
CA ARG A 118 9.01 -6.42 26.61
C ARG A 118 7.78 -5.61 27.02
N ILE A 119 7.37 -4.66 26.17
CA ILE A 119 6.16 -3.86 26.35
C ILE A 119 4.96 -4.63 25.79
N GLY A 120 5.10 -5.23 24.62
CA GLY A 120 4.06 -5.94 23.89
C GLY A 120 4.44 -6.17 22.44
N SER A 121 3.46 -6.50 21.62
CA SER A 121 3.58 -6.61 20.17
C SER A 121 3.26 -5.25 19.53
N LEU A 122 4.23 -4.67 18.79
CA LEU A 122 3.97 -3.51 17.94
C LEU A 122 3.50 -4.02 16.58
N VAL A 123 2.22 -3.84 16.33
CA VAL A 123 1.56 -4.32 15.11
C VAL A 123 1.65 -3.27 14.03
N PHE A 124 2.20 -3.64 12.86
CA PHE A 124 2.34 -2.79 11.69
C PHE A 124 1.27 -3.10 10.64
N ASN A 125 0.76 -2.04 10.01
CA ASN A 125 0.03 -2.13 8.76
C ASN A 125 0.56 -1.06 7.78
N PHE A 126 1.01 -1.50 6.61
CA PHE A 126 1.69 -0.67 5.61
C PHE A 126 0.73 -0.04 4.58
N GLY A 127 -0.55 -0.22 4.76
CA GLY A 127 -1.55 0.46 3.95
C GLY A 127 -1.90 -0.25 2.65
N GLY A 128 -2.09 0.53 1.63
CA GLY A 128 -2.67 0.16 0.35
C GLY A 128 -4.09 0.73 0.22
N PRO A 129 -5.17 0.06 0.71
CA PRO A 129 -5.25 -1.27 1.33
C PRO A 129 -4.71 -2.37 0.42
N GLY A 130 -4.41 -3.54 1.00
CA GLY A 130 -3.99 -4.70 0.20
C GLY A 130 -2.50 -5.07 0.30
N ALA A 131 -1.66 -4.24 0.93
CA ALA A 131 -0.25 -4.59 1.13
C ALA A 131 -0.11 -5.80 2.08
N SER A 132 0.71 -6.79 1.66
CA SER A 132 1.06 -7.92 2.53
C SER A 132 2.00 -7.45 3.64
N GLY A 133 1.52 -7.43 4.87
CA GLY A 133 2.35 -7.09 6.02
C GLY A 133 3.44 -8.13 6.29
N VAL A 134 3.19 -9.39 5.93
CA VAL A 134 4.15 -10.49 6.05
C VAL A 134 5.34 -10.30 5.11
N ALA A 135 5.12 -9.79 3.91
CA ALA A 135 6.20 -9.51 2.95
C ALA A 135 6.88 -8.16 3.24
N THR A 136 6.11 -7.14 3.65
CA THR A 136 6.59 -5.75 3.76
C THR A 136 7.40 -5.51 5.02
N LEU A 137 6.99 -6.01 6.19
CA LEU A 137 7.70 -5.74 7.45
C LEU A 137 9.18 -6.13 7.39
N PRO A 138 9.59 -7.29 6.84
CA PRO A 138 11.01 -7.62 6.72
C PRO A 138 11.81 -6.67 5.84
N ALA A 139 11.20 -6.11 4.79
CA ALA A 139 11.86 -5.17 3.88
C ALA A 139 12.28 -3.88 4.60
N PHE A 140 11.44 -3.42 5.54
CA PHE A 140 11.70 -2.24 6.37
C PHE A 140 12.22 -2.57 7.78
N GLY A 141 12.48 -3.84 8.08
CA GLY A 141 12.81 -4.28 9.45
C GLY A 141 13.98 -3.55 10.08
N LYS A 142 14.98 -3.10 9.29
CA LYS A 142 16.12 -2.32 9.79
C LYS A 142 15.73 -0.93 10.28
N ASP A 143 14.72 -0.32 9.68
CA ASP A 143 14.27 1.03 10.02
C ASP A 143 13.56 1.01 11.37
N TYR A 144 12.90 -0.11 11.69
CA TYR A 144 12.18 -0.32 12.95
C TYR A 144 13.00 -1.05 14.02
N ASP A 145 14.25 -1.45 13.74
CA ASP A 145 15.07 -2.28 14.65
C ASP A 145 15.25 -1.65 16.04
N LYS A 146 15.33 -0.31 16.13
CA LYS A 146 15.40 0.39 17.42
C LYS A 146 14.16 0.15 18.30
N LEU A 147 12.98 -0.03 17.71
CA LEU A 147 11.74 -0.31 18.42
C LEU A 147 11.72 -1.73 18.98
N ARG A 148 12.45 -2.65 18.33
CA ARG A 148 12.63 -4.02 18.76
C ARG A 148 13.37 -4.15 20.11
N ALA A 149 14.03 -3.09 20.59
CA ALA A 149 14.60 -3.09 21.92
C ALA A 149 13.61 -3.56 23.01
N ARG A 150 12.31 -3.25 22.85
CA ARG A 150 11.26 -3.57 23.84
C ARG A 150 9.92 -4.05 23.23
N TYR A 151 9.77 -4.10 21.91
CA TYR A 151 8.59 -4.63 21.24
C TYR A 151 8.94 -5.85 20.39
N ASP A 152 8.07 -6.85 20.40
CA ASP A 152 8.02 -7.76 19.26
C ASP A 152 7.50 -6.94 18.07
N LEU A 153 8.22 -6.90 16.95
CA LEU A 153 7.71 -6.31 15.71
C LEU A 153 6.80 -7.34 15.06
N VAL A 154 5.55 -7.01 14.88
CA VAL A 154 4.52 -7.93 14.34
C VAL A 154 3.85 -7.29 13.15
N SER A 155 3.57 -8.06 12.10
CA SER A 155 2.66 -7.66 11.04
C SER A 155 1.84 -8.86 10.58
N PHE A 156 0.88 -8.60 9.72
CA PHE A 156 -0.02 -9.62 9.23
C PHE A 156 -0.49 -9.26 7.81
N ASP A 157 -0.92 -10.27 7.07
CA ASP A 157 -1.75 -10.03 5.90
C ASP A 157 -3.18 -9.82 6.38
N PRO A 158 -3.79 -8.65 6.18
CA PRO A 158 -5.21 -8.46 6.48
C PRO A 158 -6.08 -9.46 5.70
N ARG A 159 -7.31 -9.70 6.18
CA ARG A 159 -8.27 -10.52 5.45
C ARG A 159 -8.41 -10.06 3.99
N GLY A 160 -8.47 -10.97 3.05
CA GLY A 160 -8.47 -10.68 1.62
C GLY A 160 -7.09 -10.45 1.01
N VAL A 161 -6.01 -10.40 1.81
CA VAL A 161 -4.64 -10.11 1.36
C VAL A 161 -3.74 -11.34 1.46
N GLY A 162 -2.89 -11.54 0.48
CA GLY A 162 -1.81 -12.53 0.49
C GLY A 162 -2.28 -13.92 0.88
N ARG A 163 -1.83 -14.42 2.04
CA ARG A 163 -2.20 -15.74 2.57
C ARG A 163 -3.40 -15.70 3.54
N SER A 164 -4.02 -14.56 3.74
CA SER A 164 -5.17 -14.37 4.61
C SER A 164 -6.48 -14.39 3.83
N ALA A 165 -6.84 -15.53 3.26
CA ALA A 165 -7.97 -15.71 2.35
C ALA A 165 -7.93 -14.70 1.19
N GLY A 166 -6.76 -14.55 0.56
CA GLY A 166 -6.50 -13.55 -0.47
C GLY A 166 -7.54 -13.54 -1.59
N VAL A 167 -8.09 -12.35 -1.88
CA VAL A 167 -9.04 -12.14 -2.96
C VAL A 167 -8.38 -12.43 -4.30
N ARG A 168 -9.08 -13.15 -5.16
CA ARG A 168 -8.66 -13.49 -6.53
C ARG A 168 -9.77 -13.12 -7.50
N CYS A 169 -9.41 -12.41 -8.55
CA CYS A 169 -10.35 -11.97 -9.57
C CYS A 169 -9.90 -12.49 -10.93
N GLU A 170 -8.82 -11.98 -11.45
CA GLU A 170 -8.28 -12.27 -12.78
C GLU A 170 -6.96 -13.05 -12.70
N SER A 171 -6.58 -13.71 -13.80
CA SER A 171 -5.27 -14.32 -13.99
C SER A 171 -4.21 -13.26 -14.31
N ASP A 172 -2.92 -13.59 -14.11
CA ASP A 172 -1.80 -12.68 -14.42
C ASP A 172 -1.87 -12.12 -15.85
N LYS A 173 -2.21 -12.94 -16.83
CA LYS A 173 -2.38 -12.51 -18.23
C LYS A 173 -3.55 -11.54 -18.42
N GLN A 174 -4.64 -11.70 -17.69
CA GLN A 174 -5.79 -10.78 -17.75
C GLN A 174 -5.44 -9.45 -17.08
N LEU A 175 -4.68 -9.49 -15.97
CA LEU A 175 -4.16 -8.31 -15.31
C LEU A 175 -3.16 -7.55 -16.20
N ASP A 176 -2.24 -8.23 -16.91
CA ASP A 176 -1.38 -7.60 -17.92
C ASP A 176 -2.23 -6.81 -18.93
N ALA A 177 -3.24 -7.47 -19.52
CA ALA A 177 -4.12 -6.83 -20.52
C ALA A 177 -4.93 -5.67 -19.93
N ARG A 178 -5.39 -5.79 -18.67
CA ARG A 178 -6.14 -4.75 -17.97
C ARG A 178 -5.30 -3.51 -17.69
N TYR A 179 -4.07 -3.66 -17.22
CA TYR A 179 -3.19 -2.52 -16.90
C TYR A 179 -2.61 -1.84 -18.16
N GLU A 180 -2.64 -2.51 -19.30
CA GLU A 180 -2.28 -1.91 -20.59
C GLU A 180 -3.41 -1.09 -21.22
N LEU A 181 -4.66 -1.21 -20.71
CA LEU A 181 -5.79 -0.42 -21.22
C LEU A 181 -5.60 1.06 -20.95
N ASP A 182 -6.24 1.86 -21.80
CA ASP A 182 -6.36 3.29 -21.57
C ASP A 182 -7.14 3.58 -20.27
N GLY A 183 -6.47 4.25 -19.33
CA GLY A 183 -7.01 4.65 -18.03
C GLY A 183 -7.60 6.06 -18.02
N THR A 184 -7.55 6.76 -19.17
CA THR A 184 -8.02 8.14 -19.35
C THR A 184 -8.91 8.27 -20.60
N PRO A 185 -9.89 7.36 -20.79
CA PRO A 185 -10.63 7.26 -22.03
C PRO A 185 -11.28 8.61 -22.42
N ASP A 186 -11.09 9.05 -23.66
CA ASP A 186 -11.59 10.32 -24.18
C ASP A 186 -12.54 10.18 -25.39
N THR A 187 -12.64 8.97 -25.97
CA THR A 187 -13.60 8.64 -27.01
C THR A 187 -14.71 7.71 -26.51
N PRO A 188 -15.91 7.71 -27.13
CA PRO A 188 -16.98 6.79 -26.76
C PRO A 188 -16.59 5.31 -26.85
N ALA A 189 -15.66 4.96 -27.74
CA ALA A 189 -15.18 3.59 -27.92
C ALA A 189 -14.26 3.16 -26.75
N GLU A 190 -13.38 4.03 -26.31
CA GLU A 190 -12.49 3.83 -25.18
C GLU A 190 -13.27 3.77 -23.87
N VAL A 191 -14.23 4.71 -23.65
CA VAL A 191 -15.13 4.69 -22.50
C VAL A 191 -15.87 3.34 -22.42
N LYS A 192 -16.40 2.86 -23.55
CA LYS A 192 -17.04 1.55 -23.59
C LYS A 192 -16.09 0.42 -23.18
N THR A 193 -14.85 0.42 -23.70
CA THR A 193 -13.84 -0.60 -23.39
C THR A 193 -13.45 -0.55 -21.90
N PHE A 194 -13.28 0.65 -21.36
CA PHE A 194 -12.97 0.87 -19.94
C PHE A 194 -14.09 0.33 -19.02
N VAL A 195 -15.35 0.66 -19.31
CA VAL A 195 -16.53 0.18 -18.57
C VAL A 195 -16.65 -1.34 -18.64
N GLU A 196 -16.49 -1.93 -19.83
CA GLU A 196 -16.53 -3.38 -20.01
C GLU A 196 -15.42 -4.08 -19.23
N SER A 197 -14.21 -3.51 -19.19
CA SER A 197 -13.10 -4.03 -18.39
C SER A 197 -13.41 -3.96 -16.89
N THR A 198 -13.95 -2.85 -16.40
CA THR A 198 -14.33 -2.68 -14.98
C THR A 198 -15.39 -3.70 -14.57
N ARG A 199 -16.44 -3.88 -15.38
CA ARG A 199 -17.48 -4.88 -15.14
C ARG A 199 -16.93 -6.30 -15.17
N THR A 200 -16.09 -6.63 -16.16
CA THR A 200 -15.46 -7.96 -16.28
C THR A 200 -14.64 -8.30 -15.05
N PHE A 201 -13.92 -7.32 -14.48
CA PHE A 201 -13.17 -7.50 -13.26
C PHE A 201 -14.08 -7.74 -12.05
N ALA A 202 -15.14 -6.96 -11.86
CA ALA A 202 -16.11 -7.14 -10.77
C ALA A 202 -16.75 -8.54 -10.84
N ASP A 203 -17.22 -8.97 -12.04
CA ASP A 203 -17.76 -10.30 -12.28
C ASP A 203 -16.74 -11.42 -11.99
N ALA A 204 -15.47 -11.22 -12.32
CA ALA A 204 -14.41 -12.19 -12.03
C ALA A 204 -14.14 -12.28 -10.52
N CYS A 205 -14.18 -11.16 -9.80
CA CYS A 205 -14.07 -11.13 -8.35
C CYS A 205 -15.22 -11.88 -7.67
N GLU A 206 -16.45 -11.67 -8.13
CA GLU A 206 -17.63 -12.38 -7.63
C GLU A 206 -17.51 -13.89 -7.84
N ARG A 207 -17.17 -14.31 -9.06
CA ARG A 207 -17.02 -15.76 -9.39
C ARG A 207 -15.92 -16.44 -8.58
N ASN A 208 -14.78 -15.77 -8.37
CA ASN A 208 -13.59 -16.39 -7.79
C ASN A 208 -13.44 -16.16 -6.30
N SER A 209 -14.10 -15.14 -5.73
CA SER A 209 -13.96 -14.74 -4.32
C SER A 209 -15.26 -14.30 -3.66
N GLY A 210 -16.42 -14.50 -4.27
CA GLY A 210 -17.72 -13.96 -3.83
C GLY A 210 -18.06 -14.25 -2.37
N THR A 211 -17.63 -15.39 -1.82
CA THR A 211 -17.84 -15.73 -0.41
C THR A 211 -17.07 -14.82 0.55
N GLN A 212 -15.90 -14.30 0.12
CA GLN A 212 -15.03 -13.46 0.97
C GLN A 212 -15.34 -11.98 0.82
N LEU A 213 -15.78 -11.53 -0.37
CA LEU A 213 -15.97 -10.11 -0.68
C LEU A 213 -16.81 -9.33 0.35
N PRO A 214 -17.90 -9.87 0.93
CA PRO A 214 -18.67 -9.16 1.94
C PRO A 214 -17.93 -8.97 3.28
N HIS A 215 -16.80 -9.65 3.48
CA HIS A 215 -16.12 -9.77 4.75
C HIS A 215 -14.67 -9.26 4.73
N VAL A 216 -14.26 -8.52 3.68
CA VAL A 216 -12.88 -8.01 3.58
C VAL A 216 -12.73 -6.57 4.06
N GLY A 217 -13.81 -5.92 4.48
CA GLY A 217 -13.83 -4.51 4.88
C GLY A 217 -12.97 -4.19 6.11
N THR A 218 -12.72 -2.91 6.29
CA THR A 218 -11.86 -2.36 7.36
C THR A 218 -12.41 -2.65 8.76
N THR A 219 -13.72 -2.68 8.95
CA THR A 219 -14.34 -3.03 10.25
C THR A 219 -13.97 -4.45 10.69
N GLU A 220 -14.03 -5.41 9.77
CA GLU A 220 -13.68 -6.80 10.03
C GLU A 220 -12.17 -6.94 10.29
N ALA A 221 -11.34 -6.23 9.53
CA ALA A 221 -9.88 -6.20 9.75
C ALA A 221 -9.52 -5.59 11.12
N ALA A 222 -10.23 -4.57 11.57
CA ALA A 222 -10.05 -3.99 12.91
C ALA A 222 -10.43 -4.99 14.02
N ARG A 223 -11.47 -5.79 13.83
CA ARG A 223 -11.85 -6.87 14.75
C ARG A 223 -10.80 -7.99 14.76
N ASP A 224 -10.22 -8.32 13.60
CA ASP A 224 -9.08 -9.25 13.52
C ASP A 224 -7.89 -8.76 14.35
N MET A 225 -7.62 -7.45 14.35
CA MET A 225 -6.54 -6.87 15.16
C MET A 225 -6.83 -7.00 16.66
N ASP A 226 -8.08 -6.88 17.11
CA ASP A 226 -8.40 -7.09 18.54
C ASP A 226 -8.31 -8.57 18.93
N LEU A 227 -8.74 -9.48 18.06
CA LEU A 227 -8.52 -10.91 18.25
C LEU A 227 -7.03 -11.25 18.29
N MET A 228 -6.24 -10.70 17.36
CA MET A 228 -4.79 -10.90 17.34
C MET A 228 -4.13 -10.38 18.61
N ARG A 229 -4.51 -9.20 19.11
CA ARG A 229 -4.05 -8.67 20.41
C ARG A 229 -4.27 -9.67 21.55
N GLN A 230 -5.46 -10.27 21.62
CA GLN A 230 -5.83 -11.25 22.65
C GLN A 230 -4.98 -12.53 22.51
N VAL A 231 -4.89 -13.08 21.31
CA VAL A 231 -4.12 -14.30 21.01
C VAL A 231 -2.61 -14.11 21.24
N LEU A 232 -2.07 -12.91 21.04
CA LEU A 232 -0.70 -12.55 21.37
C LEU A 232 -0.47 -12.31 22.87
N GLY A 233 -1.54 -12.30 23.69
CA GLY A 233 -1.52 -12.09 25.14
C GLY A 233 -1.28 -10.64 25.56
N ASP A 234 -1.50 -9.68 24.67
CA ASP A 234 -1.29 -8.27 24.95
C ASP A 234 -2.55 -7.61 25.51
N LYS A 235 -2.40 -6.87 26.61
CA LYS A 235 -3.54 -6.14 27.25
C LYS A 235 -4.02 -4.97 26.41
N LYS A 236 -3.13 -4.38 25.60
CA LYS A 236 -3.38 -3.22 24.74
C LYS A 236 -2.81 -3.50 23.36
N LEU A 237 -3.42 -2.93 22.32
CA LEU A 237 -2.86 -2.90 20.99
C LEU A 237 -1.81 -1.78 20.92
N TYR A 238 -0.56 -2.11 20.62
CA TYR A 238 0.46 -1.17 20.19
C TYR A 238 0.52 -1.21 18.67
N TYR A 239 0.42 -0.05 18.03
CA TYR A 239 0.14 0.00 16.61
C TYR A 239 1.00 1.01 15.86
N PHE A 240 1.35 0.68 14.63
CA PHE A 240 2.00 1.58 13.68
C PHE A 240 1.30 1.43 12.32
N GLY A 241 0.40 2.36 12.01
CA GLY A 241 -0.32 2.41 10.73
C GLY A 241 0.29 3.42 9.78
N ILE A 242 0.45 3.03 8.53
CA ILE A 242 0.94 3.88 7.45
C ILE A 242 -0.13 3.94 6.36
N SER A 243 -0.41 5.13 5.80
CA SER A 243 -1.36 5.27 4.69
C SER A 243 -2.76 4.74 5.09
N TYR A 244 -3.39 3.87 4.31
CA TYR A 244 -4.63 3.19 4.72
C TYR A 244 -4.53 2.56 6.13
N GLY A 245 -3.35 2.13 6.56
CA GLY A 245 -3.16 1.65 7.94
C GLY A 245 -3.56 2.67 9.00
N THR A 246 -3.61 3.97 8.66
CA THR A 246 -4.08 5.02 9.58
C THR A 246 -5.59 5.02 9.70
N GLU A 247 -6.33 4.74 8.61
CA GLU A 247 -7.78 4.54 8.64
C GLU A 247 -8.13 3.29 9.44
N LEU A 248 -7.47 2.16 9.16
CA LEU A 248 -7.63 0.93 9.93
C LEU A 248 -7.35 1.15 11.42
N GLY A 249 -6.30 1.91 11.77
CA GLY A 249 -5.98 2.28 13.14
C GLY A 249 -7.03 3.18 13.79
N GLY A 250 -7.60 4.12 13.05
CA GLY A 250 -8.69 4.98 13.48
C GLY A 250 -9.98 4.20 13.75
N VAL A 251 -10.40 3.34 12.82
CA VAL A 251 -11.56 2.45 12.97
C VAL A 251 -11.36 1.49 14.15
N TYR A 252 -10.15 0.95 14.34
CA TYR A 252 -9.84 0.15 15.52
C TYR A 252 -10.02 0.95 16.82
N ALA A 253 -9.51 2.18 16.85
CA ALA A 253 -9.61 3.03 18.04
C ALA A 253 -11.07 3.38 18.37
N HIS A 254 -11.92 3.57 17.35
CA HIS A 254 -13.36 3.75 17.50
C HIS A 254 -14.04 2.52 18.12
N LEU A 255 -13.79 1.34 17.55
CA LEU A 255 -14.42 0.09 18.00
C LEU A 255 -13.93 -0.34 19.39
N PHE A 256 -12.65 -0.11 19.70
CA PHE A 256 -11.99 -0.62 20.90
C PHE A 256 -11.18 0.46 21.65
N PRO A 257 -11.75 1.62 22.00
CA PRO A 257 -10.99 2.75 22.56
C PRO A 257 -10.24 2.37 23.84
N LYS A 258 -10.82 1.49 24.65
CA LYS A 258 -10.18 1.01 25.89
C LYS A 258 -9.00 0.07 25.65
N ASN A 259 -8.88 -0.51 24.46
CA ASN A 259 -7.82 -1.46 24.10
C ASN A 259 -6.62 -0.78 23.42
N VAL A 260 -6.75 0.50 23.04
CA VAL A 260 -5.64 1.28 22.46
C VAL A 260 -4.51 1.41 23.48
N GLY A 261 -3.30 1.07 23.04
CA GLY A 261 -2.04 1.32 23.72
C GLY A 261 -1.34 2.57 23.17
N ARG A 262 -0.04 2.46 22.83
CA ARG A 262 0.67 3.50 22.09
C ARG A 262 0.49 3.24 20.60
N ALA A 263 -0.10 4.17 19.88
CA ALA A 263 -0.39 4.06 18.46
C ALA A 263 0.18 5.26 17.68
N VAL A 264 0.77 4.97 16.53
CA VAL A 264 1.30 5.95 15.58
C VAL A 264 0.54 5.78 14.27
N LEU A 265 0.05 6.89 13.74
CA LEU A 265 -0.58 7.00 12.43
C LEU A 265 0.29 7.93 11.59
N ASP A 266 0.96 7.40 10.57
CA ASP A 266 1.91 8.10 9.70
C ASP A 266 1.40 8.11 8.25
N ALA A 267 1.55 9.20 7.52
CA ALA A 267 0.96 9.37 6.18
C ALA A 267 -0.57 9.20 6.21
N VAL A 268 -1.25 10.14 6.80
CA VAL A 268 -2.59 9.96 7.34
C VAL A 268 -3.69 10.17 6.32
N VAL A 269 -4.53 9.15 6.11
CA VAL A 269 -5.79 9.25 5.34
C VAL A 269 -6.75 10.19 6.06
N ASN A 270 -7.43 11.06 5.31
CA ASN A 270 -8.47 11.93 5.85
C ASN A 270 -9.78 11.15 6.08
N PRO A 271 -10.17 10.87 7.33
CA PRO A 271 -11.35 10.04 7.62
C PRO A 271 -12.68 10.77 7.39
N THR A 272 -12.65 12.05 7.05
CA THR A 272 -13.85 12.86 6.83
C THR A 272 -14.19 13.03 5.35
N GLN A 273 -13.36 12.47 4.46
CA GLN A 273 -13.56 12.53 3.01
C GLN A 273 -14.29 11.28 2.50
N THR A 274 -15.19 11.50 1.55
CA THR A 274 -15.72 10.42 0.71
C THR A 274 -14.64 9.92 -0.24
N SER A 275 -14.84 8.77 -0.91
CA SER A 275 -13.87 8.24 -1.87
C SER A 275 -13.60 9.20 -3.03
N GLU A 276 -14.61 9.93 -3.50
CA GLU A 276 -14.46 11.00 -4.51
C GLU A 276 -13.54 12.12 -4.01
N GLN A 277 -13.81 12.62 -2.80
CA GLN A 277 -13.00 13.70 -2.22
C GLN A 277 -11.56 13.25 -1.94
N ALA A 278 -11.37 12.01 -1.52
CA ALA A 278 -10.05 11.43 -1.31
C ALA A 278 -9.27 11.30 -2.63
N SER A 279 -9.92 10.83 -3.70
CA SER A 279 -9.32 10.74 -5.04
C SER A 279 -8.93 12.12 -5.58
N LEU A 280 -9.78 13.13 -5.42
CA LEU A 280 -9.46 14.51 -5.78
C LEU A 280 -8.31 15.08 -4.93
N GLY A 281 -8.28 14.74 -3.64
CA GLY A 281 -7.18 15.08 -2.74
C GLY A 281 -5.86 14.46 -3.22
N GLN A 282 -5.88 13.21 -3.67
CA GLN A 282 -4.70 12.56 -4.26
C GLN A 282 -4.24 13.25 -5.56
N ALA A 283 -5.17 13.67 -6.43
CA ALA A 283 -4.80 14.44 -7.64
C ALA A 283 -4.02 15.69 -7.28
N LYS A 284 -4.47 16.44 -6.26
CA LYS A 284 -3.77 17.63 -5.74
C LYS A 284 -2.41 17.28 -5.10
N GLY A 285 -2.34 16.19 -4.34
CA GLY A 285 -1.12 15.73 -3.67
C GLY A 285 -0.05 15.28 -4.67
N PHE A 286 -0.42 14.51 -5.68
CA PHE A 286 0.49 14.11 -6.75
C PHE A 286 0.94 15.30 -7.60
N GLN A 287 0.05 16.29 -7.85
CA GLN A 287 0.46 17.53 -8.53
C GLN A 287 1.49 18.28 -7.69
N LEU A 288 1.27 18.45 -6.39
CA LEU A 288 2.24 19.08 -5.48
C LEU A 288 3.60 18.37 -5.49
N ALA A 289 3.60 17.04 -5.46
CA ALA A 289 4.85 16.27 -5.52
C ALA A 289 5.56 16.42 -6.87
N LEU A 290 4.81 16.51 -7.96
CA LEU A 290 5.34 16.77 -9.29
C LEU A 290 5.91 18.20 -9.41
N ASP A 291 5.24 19.19 -8.84
CA ASP A 291 5.72 20.59 -8.76
C ASP A 291 7.06 20.65 -8.02
N ASN A 292 7.14 19.96 -6.87
CA ASN A 292 8.36 19.89 -6.07
C ASN A 292 9.49 19.14 -6.79
N PHE A 293 9.17 18.08 -7.51
CA PHE A 293 10.13 17.35 -8.36
C PHE A 293 10.66 18.23 -9.51
N ALA A 294 9.75 18.91 -10.21
CA ALA A 294 10.13 19.79 -11.31
C ALA A 294 10.98 20.97 -10.82
N GLN A 295 10.67 21.54 -9.65
CA GLN A 295 11.47 22.60 -9.04
C GLN A 295 12.87 22.07 -8.65
N ASP A 296 12.98 20.88 -8.03
CA ASP A 296 14.27 20.24 -7.71
C ASP A 296 15.10 20.00 -8.97
N CYS A 297 14.48 19.64 -10.09
CA CYS A 297 15.12 19.46 -11.38
C CYS A 297 15.72 20.81 -11.88
N VAL A 298 14.92 21.86 -11.88
CA VAL A 298 15.36 23.21 -12.28
C VAL A 298 16.48 23.72 -11.38
N ASP A 299 16.38 23.56 -10.07
CA ASP A 299 17.39 23.99 -9.10
C ASP A 299 18.75 23.29 -9.29
N ARG A 300 18.75 22.06 -9.83
CA ARG A 300 19.96 21.30 -10.18
C ARG A 300 20.56 21.70 -11.52
N GLY A 301 19.82 22.39 -12.37
CA GLY A 301 20.26 22.86 -13.70
C GLY A 301 20.81 21.70 -14.54
N ASP A 302 22.03 21.86 -15.08
CA ASP A 302 22.70 20.85 -15.94
C ASP A 302 22.85 19.45 -15.29
N ASN A 303 22.57 19.30 -14.00
CA ASN A 303 22.56 18.00 -13.31
C ASN A 303 21.18 17.32 -13.35
N CYS A 304 20.16 17.93 -13.94
CA CYS A 304 18.91 17.27 -14.29
C CYS A 304 18.92 16.88 -15.77
N ARG A 305 18.43 15.67 -16.09
CA ARG A 305 18.39 15.17 -17.47
C ARG A 305 17.22 15.73 -18.28
N LEU A 306 16.16 16.18 -17.59
CA LEU A 306 14.97 16.67 -18.26
C LEU A 306 15.18 18.10 -18.74
N ALA A 307 14.77 18.35 -19.97
CA ALA A 307 14.83 19.69 -20.55
C ALA A 307 13.78 20.62 -19.92
N GLY A 308 14.21 21.83 -19.56
CA GLY A 308 13.33 22.86 -19.04
C GLY A 308 14.08 23.90 -18.21
N ALA A 309 13.81 25.18 -18.43
CA ALA A 309 14.34 26.28 -17.64
C ALA A 309 13.41 26.67 -16.48
N THR A 310 12.17 26.19 -16.51
CA THR A 310 11.16 26.40 -15.46
C THR A 310 10.47 25.08 -15.07
N PRO A 311 9.89 24.98 -13.87
CA PRO A 311 9.13 23.80 -13.46
C PRO A 311 8.00 23.45 -14.44
N GLU A 312 7.33 24.45 -15.00
CA GLU A 312 6.26 24.28 -15.97
C GLU A 312 6.75 23.66 -17.28
N GLU A 313 7.96 24.00 -17.72
CA GLU A 313 8.58 23.40 -18.93
C GLU A 313 8.95 21.93 -18.69
N VAL A 314 9.49 21.58 -17.52
CA VAL A 314 9.75 20.19 -17.14
C VAL A 314 8.45 19.38 -17.12
N GLN A 315 7.38 19.91 -16.50
CA GLN A 315 6.06 19.25 -16.47
C GLN A 315 5.44 19.15 -17.86
N GLN A 316 5.62 20.17 -18.71
CA GLN A 316 5.14 20.12 -20.08
C GLN A 316 5.87 19.05 -20.90
N GLY A 317 7.16 18.82 -20.67
CA GLY A 317 7.89 17.69 -21.26
C GLY A 317 7.25 16.35 -20.90
N ILE A 318 6.96 16.13 -19.61
CA ILE A 318 6.27 14.93 -19.13
C ILE A 318 4.86 14.80 -19.77
N SER A 319 4.09 15.88 -19.83
CA SER A 319 2.78 15.87 -20.49
C SER A 319 2.90 15.49 -21.97
N ASN A 320 3.84 16.07 -22.69
CA ASN A 320 4.08 15.76 -24.11
C ASN A 320 4.47 14.28 -24.32
N LEU A 321 5.25 13.70 -23.41
CA LEU A 321 5.58 12.26 -23.42
C LEU A 321 4.29 11.44 -23.27
N LEU A 322 3.45 11.73 -22.29
CA LEU A 322 2.18 11.03 -22.07
C LEU A 322 1.24 11.14 -23.27
N ASP A 323 1.10 12.34 -23.88
CA ASP A 323 0.32 12.56 -25.10
C ASP A 323 0.87 11.76 -26.31
N SER A 324 2.18 11.53 -26.35
CA SER A 324 2.80 10.72 -27.39
C SER A 324 2.55 9.22 -27.20
N LEU A 325 2.57 8.77 -25.92
CA LEU A 325 2.28 7.38 -25.54
C LEU A 325 0.82 7.00 -25.73
N GLU A 326 -0.09 7.93 -25.54
CA GLU A 326 -1.51 7.79 -25.88
C GLU A 326 -1.69 7.37 -27.33
N LYS A 327 -1.04 8.10 -28.24
CA LYS A 327 -1.11 7.85 -29.68
C LYS A 327 -0.37 6.58 -30.10
N LYS A 328 0.78 6.31 -29.45
CA LYS A 328 1.64 5.20 -29.82
C LYS A 328 2.48 4.73 -28.64
N PRO A 329 2.11 3.61 -28.00
CA PRO A 329 2.94 2.97 -27.01
C PRO A 329 4.34 2.59 -27.53
N ILE A 330 5.39 2.77 -26.71
CA ILE A 330 6.79 2.47 -27.04
C ILE A 330 7.23 1.12 -26.48
N GLU A 331 8.43 0.66 -26.84
CA GLU A 331 9.02 -0.57 -26.31
C GLU A 331 9.21 -0.48 -24.78
N GLY A 332 8.83 -1.53 -24.06
CA GLY A 332 8.96 -1.66 -22.61
C GLY A 332 9.84 -2.85 -22.21
N ILE A 333 9.32 -3.78 -21.43
CA ILE A 333 10.03 -4.97 -20.93
C ILE A 333 9.52 -6.21 -21.67
N GLY A 334 10.41 -6.89 -22.42
CA GLY A 334 10.04 -8.06 -23.22
C GLY A 334 9.00 -7.71 -24.30
N PRO A 335 7.88 -8.42 -24.39
CA PRO A 335 6.83 -8.11 -25.38
C PRO A 335 5.91 -6.96 -24.97
N ARG A 336 5.98 -6.51 -23.71
CA ARG A 336 5.11 -5.47 -23.17
C ARG A 336 5.55 -4.08 -23.60
N ARG A 337 4.58 -3.21 -23.77
CA ARG A 337 4.79 -1.83 -24.16
C ARG A 337 4.52 -0.90 -22.99
N LEU A 338 5.20 0.25 -22.98
CA LEU A 338 4.86 1.36 -22.13
C LEU A 338 3.70 2.12 -22.79
N THR A 339 2.50 2.00 -22.21
CA THR A 339 1.31 2.80 -22.57
C THR A 339 1.31 4.09 -21.75
N GLN A 340 0.45 5.05 -22.10
CA GLN A 340 0.24 6.27 -21.31
C GLN A 340 -0.16 5.93 -19.87
N THR A 341 -1.10 5.01 -19.66
CA THR A 341 -1.57 4.55 -18.33
C THR A 341 -0.42 4.00 -17.49
N LEU A 342 0.40 3.11 -18.06
CA LEU A 342 1.55 2.54 -17.35
C LEU A 342 2.64 3.58 -17.08
N ALA A 343 2.84 4.56 -17.99
CA ALA A 343 3.76 5.66 -17.75
C ALA A 343 3.27 6.56 -16.61
N THR A 344 1.99 6.93 -16.60
CA THR A 344 1.38 7.71 -15.51
C THR A 344 1.52 6.98 -14.16
N THR A 345 1.27 5.67 -14.14
CA THR A 345 1.47 4.83 -12.95
C THR A 345 2.93 4.81 -12.50
N GLY A 346 3.88 4.66 -13.43
CA GLY A 346 5.33 4.68 -13.12
C GLY A 346 5.79 6.03 -12.58
N ILE A 347 5.32 7.13 -13.14
CA ILE A 347 5.59 8.49 -12.66
C ILE A 347 5.03 8.67 -11.24
N ALA A 348 3.77 8.30 -11.02
CA ALA A 348 3.15 8.35 -9.70
C ALA A 348 3.95 7.53 -8.67
N THR A 349 4.37 6.30 -9.02
CA THR A 349 5.18 5.43 -8.17
C THR A 349 6.47 6.12 -7.72
N ALA A 350 7.17 6.78 -8.64
CA ALA A 350 8.42 7.46 -8.32
C ALA A 350 8.23 8.71 -7.44
N LEU A 351 7.05 9.33 -7.48
CA LEU A 351 6.73 10.50 -6.65
C LEU A 351 6.44 10.15 -5.18
N TYR A 352 6.21 8.88 -4.83
CA TYR A 352 6.04 8.45 -3.44
C TYR A 352 7.26 8.71 -2.56
N SER A 353 8.46 8.85 -3.14
CA SER A 353 9.67 9.10 -2.36
C SER A 353 10.65 10.01 -3.10
N ARG A 354 11.18 11.00 -2.40
CA ARG A 354 12.27 11.83 -2.97
C ARG A 354 13.49 10.99 -3.40
N ALA A 355 13.72 9.86 -2.75
CA ALA A 355 14.84 8.96 -3.09
C ALA A 355 14.67 8.29 -4.46
N THR A 356 13.45 8.22 -4.99
CA THR A 356 13.12 7.66 -6.31
C THR A 356 13.03 8.71 -7.43
N TRP A 357 13.14 10.00 -7.13
CA TRP A 357 13.15 11.07 -8.13
C TRP A 357 14.24 10.92 -9.21
N PRO A 358 15.49 10.45 -8.88
CA PRO A 358 16.48 10.14 -9.94
C PRO A 358 16.03 9.04 -10.91
N LEU A 359 15.21 8.08 -10.45
CA LEU A 359 14.64 7.05 -11.33
C LEU A 359 13.50 7.62 -12.20
N LEU A 360 12.72 8.56 -11.67
CA LEU A 360 11.72 9.28 -12.45
C LEU A 360 12.38 10.06 -13.60
N GLU A 361 13.40 10.85 -13.26
CA GLU A 361 14.17 11.62 -14.22
C GLU A 361 14.77 10.73 -15.33
N GLN A 362 15.43 9.65 -14.94
CA GLN A 362 16.00 8.69 -15.88
C GLN A 362 14.92 8.01 -16.72
N GLY A 363 13.82 7.61 -16.11
CA GLY A 363 12.74 6.90 -16.80
C GLY A 363 12.03 7.77 -17.84
N VAL A 364 11.84 9.06 -17.56
CA VAL A 364 11.28 10.02 -18.53
C VAL A 364 12.27 10.25 -19.68
N ASP A 365 13.55 10.54 -19.39
CA ASP A 365 14.60 10.74 -20.40
C ASP A 365 14.74 9.51 -21.33
N GLU A 366 14.77 8.30 -20.78
CA GLU A 366 14.82 7.06 -21.56
C GLU A 366 13.56 6.85 -22.43
N ALA A 367 12.37 7.21 -21.89
CA ALA A 367 11.11 7.08 -22.61
C ALA A 367 11.00 8.08 -23.77
N GLU A 368 11.49 9.31 -23.62
CA GLU A 368 11.63 10.28 -24.71
C GLU A 368 12.59 9.76 -25.80
N GLY A 369 13.61 9.00 -25.40
CA GLY A 369 14.51 8.27 -26.31
C GLY A 369 13.93 7.00 -26.93
N GLY A 370 12.69 6.61 -26.58
CA GLY A 370 11.97 5.45 -27.13
C GLY A 370 12.10 4.16 -26.31
N SER A 371 12.69 4.19 -25.08
CA SER A 371 12.81 3.05 -24.17
C SER A 371 11.94 3.25 -22.92
N GLY A 372 10.84 2.53 -22.84
CA GLY A 372 9.89 2.61 -21.72
C GLY A 372 10.19 1.68 -20.55
N ALA A 373 11.32 0.96 -20.55
CA ALA A 373 11.55 -0.13 -19.60
C ALA A 373 11.57 0.33 -18.13
N LEU A 374 12.17 1.46 -17.82
CA LEU A 374 12.28 1.92 -16.43
C LEU A 374 10.93 2.41 -15.87
N LEU A 375 10.17 3.22 -16.63
CA LEU A 375 8.84 3.64 -16.22
C LEU A 375 7.89 2.43 -16.08
N LEU A 376 8.00 1.44 -16.97
CA LEU A 376 7.22 0.21 -16.89
C LEU A 376 7.60 -0.61 -15.64
N ALA A 377 8.88 -0.69 -15.27
CA ALA A 377 9.31 -1.36 -14.05
C ALA A 377 8.79 -0.65 -12.78
N LEU A 378 8.72 0.68 -12.79
CA LEU A 378 8.12 1.46 -11.70
C LEU A 378 6.62 1.19 -11.61
N ALA A 379 5.91 1.14 -12.74
CA ALA A 379 4.49 0.78 -12.78
C ALA A 379 4.26 -0.66 -12.27
N ASP A 380 5.08 -1.61 -12.70
CA ASP A 380 5.02 -3.01 -12.25
C ASP A 380 5.20 -3.11 -10.72
N SER A 381 6.08 -2.30 -10.14
CA SER A 381 6.29 -2.26 -8.69
C SER A 381 5.02 -1.84 -7.92
N LEU A 382 4.26 -0.84 -8.42
CA LEU A 382 3.01 -0.43 -7.80
C LEU A 382 1.89 -1.44 -8.03
N ASN A 383 1.83 -1.99 -9.24
CA ASN A 383 0.81 -2.97 -9.62
C ASN A 383 1.05 -4.37 -9.01
N GLY A 384 2.18 -4.57 -8.30
CA GLY A 384 2.54 -5.84 -7.67
C GLY A 384 2.99 -6.92 -8.65
N ARG A 385 3.49 -6.54 -9.83
CA ARG A 385 3.99 -7.46 -10.86
C ARG A 385 5.46 -7.80 -10.65
N SER A 386 5.77 -9.06 -10.48
CA SER A 386 7.13 -9.58 -10.36
C SER A 386 7.80 -9.80 -11.72
N GLU A 387 9.13 -9.95 -11.72
CA GLU A 387 9.93 -10.15 -12.95
C GLU A 387 9.51 -11.40 -13.76
N ASP A 388 8.99 -12.43 -13.09
CA ASP A 388 8.49 -13.65 -13.72
C ASP A 388 7.06 -13.53 -14.27
N GLY A 389 6.49 -12.32 -14.24
CA GLY A 389 5.19 -11.99 -14.81
C GLY A 389 3.99 -12.38 -13.96
N ARG A 390 4.20 -12.71 -12.67
CA ARG A 390 3.12 -12.98 -11.73
C ARG A 390 2.78 -11.72 -10.94
N TYR A 391 1.52 -11.58 -10.63
CA TYR A 391 1.03 -10.51 -9.77
C TYR A 391 0.87 -11.00 -8.33
N ASP A 392 1.20 -10.15 -7.36
CA ASP A 392 0.65 -10.29 -6.03
C ASP A 392 -0.84 -9.91 -6.06
N ASN A 393 -1.53 -10.01 -4.92
CA ASN A 393 -2.94 -9.64 -4.92
C ASN A 393 -3.21 -8.26 -4.31
N SER A 394 -2.19 -7.43 -4.15
CA SER A 394 -2.31 -6.13 -3.45
C SER A 394 -3.35 -5.22 -4.10
N MET A 395 -3.29 -5.01 -5.42
CA MET A 395 -4.23 -4.15 -6.14
C MET A 395 -5.63 -4.76 -6.25
N THR A 396 -5.72 -6.08 -6.40
CA THR A 396 -7.00 -6.79 -6.36
C THR A 396 -7.68 -6.67 -4.99
N ALA A 397 -6.92 -6.84 -3.91
CA ALA A 397 -7.39 -6.66 -2.55
C ALA A 397 -7.69 -5.18 -2.26
N ASN A 398 -6.90 -4.24 -2.81
CA ASN A 398 -7.16 -2.80 -2.72
C ASN A 398 -8.56 -2.46 -3.22
N THR A 399 -8.89 -2.87 -4.43
CA THR A 399 -10.23 -2.65 -4.99
C THR A 399 -11.31 -3.33 -4.14
N ALA A 400 -11.11 -4.58 -3.73
CA ALA A 400 -12.10 -5.32 -2.96
C ALA A 400 -12.39 -4.68 -1.60
N ILE A 401 -11.36 -4.22 -0.88
CA ILE A 401 -11.50 -3.58 0.43
C ILE A 401 -12.15 -2.21 0.28
N ASN A 402 -11.66 -1.36 -0.63
CA ASN A 402 -12.25 -0.04 -0.87
C ASN A 402 -13.73 -0.14 -1.28
N CYS A 403 -14.09 -1.11 -2.10
CA CYS A 403 -15.49 -1.29 -2.52
C CYS A 403 -16.38 -1.95 -1.46
N ALA A 404 -15.80 -2.69 -0.50
CA ALA A 404 -16.54 -3.17 0.67
C ALA A 404 -16.76 -2.06 1.71
N ASP A 405 -15.88 -1.07 1.75
CA ASP A 405 -15.95 0.05 2.68
C ASP A 405 -16.81 1.20 2.11
N SER A 406 -16.51 1.71 0.92
CA SER A 406 -17.21 2.87 0.34
C SER A 406 -18.58 2.51 -0.24
N LYS A 407 -19.60 3.31 0.08
CA LYS A 407 -20.93 3.27 -0.55
C LYS A 407 -20.99 3.92 -1.92
N GLN A 408 -20.02 4.77 -2.26
CA GLN A 408 -20.07 5.50 -3.52
C GLN A 408 -19.92 4.56 -4.72
N ARG A 409 -20.78 4.77 -5.71
CA ARG A 409 -20.79 4.08 -7.02
C ARG A 409 -21.08 5.14 -8.08
N PHE A 410 -20.24 5.20 -9.09
CA PHE A 410 -20.32 6.23 -10.12
C PHE A 410 -20.75 5.62 -11.46
N THR A 411 -21.63 6.34 -12.17
CA THR A 411 -21.91 6.07 -13.59
C THR A 411 -20.89 6.82 -14.46
N VAL A 412 -20.87 6.52 -15.76
CA VAL A 412 -20.05 7.25 -16.73
C VAL A 412 -20.37 8.75 -16.69
N ASP A 413 -21.67 9.12 -16.83
CA ASP A 413 -22.10 10.53 -16.83
C ASP A 413 -21.65 11.26 -15.54
N GLN A 414 -21.80 10.62 -14.37
CA GLN A 414 -21.37 11.19 -13.11
C GLN A 414 -19.84 11.36 -13.03
N THR A 415 -19.09 10.44 -13.62
CA THR A 415 -17.63 10.53 -13.69
C THR A 415 -17.22 11.67 -14.62
N GLU A 416 -17.78 11.74 -15.82
CA GLU A 416 -17.51 12.81 -16.80
C GLU A 416 -17.82 14.20 -16.23
N ASP A 417 -18.91 14.35 -15.45
CA ASP A 417 -19.25 15.60 -14.75
C ASP A 417 -18.19 16.04 -13.74
N ARG A 418 -17.36 15.13 -13.22
CA ARG A 418 -16.29 15.41 -12.26
C ARG A 418 -14.94 15.70 -12.90
N LEU A 419 -14.67 15.18 -14.10
CA LEU A 419 -13.37 15.33 -14.77
C LEU A 419 -12.87 16.78 -14.85
N PRO A 420 -13.68 17.84 -15.09
CA PRO A 420 -13.19 19.21 -15.09
C PRO A 420 -12.51 19.63 -13.78
N GLU A 421 -13.04 19.19 -12.63
CA GLU A 421 -12.44 19.50 -11.32
C GLU A 421 -11.12 18.73 -11.12
N PHE A 422 -11.09 17.45 -11.50
CA PHE A 422 -9.87 16.65 -11.47
C PHE A 422 -8.78 17.18 -12.39
N ARG A 423 -9.11 17.60 -13.63
CA ARG A 423 -8.18 18.25 -14.56
C ARG A 423 -7.65 19.58 -14.03
N SER A 424 -8.49 20.33 -13.31
CA SER A 424 -8.06 21.56 -12.64
C SER A 424 -7.09 21.27 -11.48
N ALA A 425 -7.26 20.15 -10.79
CA ALA A 425 -6.39 19.74 -9.70
C ALA A 425 -5.03 19.23 -10.18
N SER A 426 -5.00 18.49 -11.29
CA SER A 426 -3.77 18.02 -11.93
C SER A 426 -4.01 17.75 -13.42
N LYS A 427 -3.15 18.32 -14.27
CA LYS A 427 -3.19 18.04 -15.72
C LYS A 427 -2.71 16.62 -16.06
N ILE A 428 -1.82 16.05 -15.24
CA ILE A 428 -1.20 14.75 -15.49
C ILE A 428 -2.00 13.63 -14.82
N PHE A 429 -2.45 13.83 -13.58
CA PHE A 429 -3.10 12.78 -12.82
C PHE A 429 -4.62 12.91 -12.75
N GLY A 430 -5.17 14.03 -13.21
CA GLY A 430 -6.59 14.35 -13.04
C GLY A 430 -7.51 13.35 -13.72
N ASP A 431 -7.36 13.14 -15.02
CA ASP A 431 -8.21 12.19 -15.75
C ASP A 431 -8.05 10.76 -15.22
N TYR A 432 -6.83 10.32 -14.96
CA TYR A 432 -6.53 8.99 -14.42
C TYR A 432 -7.24 8.73 -13.08
N LEU A 433 -7.15 9.69 -12.14
CA LEU A 433 -7.80 9.57 -10.83
C LEU A 433 -9.32 9.83 -10.90
N GLY A 434 -9.76 10.66 -11.82
CA GLY A 434 -11.17 10.90 -12.09
C GLY A 434 -11.89 9.65 -12.61
N TRP A 435 -11.34 9.00 -13.64
CA TRP A 435 -11.86 7.73 -14.14
C TRP A 435 -11.74 6.60 -13.11
N GLY A 436 -10.77 6.68 -12.19
CA GLY A 436 -10.63 5.77 -11.05
C GLY A 436 -11.85 5.72 -10.14
N LEU A 437 -12.73 6.74 -10.13
CA LEU A 437 -14.00 6.74 -9.40
C LEU A 437 -14.91 5.57 -9.76
N MET A 438 -14.78 5.04 -10.98
CA MET A 438 -15.55 3.89 -11.45
C MET A 438 -15.07 2.53 -10.92
N ALA A 439 -13.99 2.47 -10.14
CA ALA A 439 -13.42 1.20 -9.68
C ALA A 439 -14.42 0.30 -8.94
N CYS A 440 -15.42 0.88 -8.27
CA CYS A 440 -16.46 0.14 -7.56
C CYS A 440 -17.81 0.06 -8.32
N THR A 441 -17.86 0.49 -9.57
CA THR A 441 -19.06 0.38 -10.41
C THR A 441 -19.37 -1.10 -10.68
N ASP A 442 -20.63 -1.46 -10.54
CA ASP A 442 -21.11 -2.86 -10.67
C ASP A 442 -20.47 -3.85 -9.67
N TRP A 443 -19.86 -3.35 -8.57
CA TRP A 443 -19.29 -4.22 -7.54
C TRP A 443 -20.38 -5.02 -6.83
N PRO A 444 -20.21 -6.34 -6.61
CA PRO A 444 -21.29 -7.22 -6.15
C PRO A 444 -21.66 -7.05 -4.67
N VAL A 445 -20.86 -6.28 -3.91
CA VAL A 445 -21.07 -6.06 -2.46
C VAL A 445 -21.37 -4.59 -2.21
N ALA A 446 -22.37 -4.32 -1.37
CA ALA A 446 -22.65 -2.96 -0.91
C ALA A 446 -21.55 -2.45 0.02
N GLY A 447 -21.20 -1.16 -0.11
CA GLY A 447 -20.25 -0.52 0.79
C GLY A 447 -20.83 -0.29 2.20
N ALA A 448 -19.94 -0.24 3.18
CA ALA A 448 -20.31 -0.12 4.59
C ALA A 448 -20.67 1.33 4.98
N TRP A 449 -19.92 2.34 4.49
CA TRP A 449 -20.06 3.74 4.90
C TRP A 449 -19.81 4.75 3.76
N GLU A 450 -20.21 6.00 3.98
CA GLU A 450 -19.77 7.15 3.18
C GLU A 450 -18.37 7.61 3.64
N THR A 451 -18.21 7.70 4.97
CA THR A 451 -16.93 7.98 5.66
C THR A 451 -16.85 7.12 6.92
N PRO A 452 -15.65 6.62 7.31
CA PRO A 452 -15.50 5.84 8.53
C PRO A 452 -15.65 6.68 9.79
N ASP A 453 -16.22 6.11 10.86
CA ASP A 453 -16.14 6.71 12.19
C ASP A 453 -14.83 6.28 12.87
N VAL A 454 -14.03 7.28 13.25
CA VAL A 454 -12.74 7.10 13.93
C VAL A 454 -12.74 7.75 15.32
N SER A 455 -13.90 8.28 15.78
CA SER A 455 -14.03 8.90 17.10
C SER A 455 -13.71 7.90 18.20
N ALA A 456 -12.78 8.24 19.09
CA ALA A 456 -12.25 7.31 20.08
C ALA A 456 -12.21 7.89 21.51
N PRO A 457 -13.35 8.32 22.06
CA PRO A 457 -13.40 8.96 23.37
C PRO A 457 -12.87 8.02 24.47
N GLY A 458 -11.91 8.52 25.26
CA GLY A 458 -11.28 7.75 26.35
C GLY A 458 -10.17 6.77 25.90
N ALA A 459 -9.81 6.76 24.64
CA ALA A 459 -8.60 6.07 24.17
C ALA A 459 -7.33 6.74 24.72
N ALA A 460 -6.22 5.99 24.76
CA ALA A 460 -4.91 6.56 25.01
C ALA A 460 -4.51 7.53 23.88
N PRO A 461 -3.64 8.52 24.15
CA PRO A 461 -3.17 9.42 23.10
C PRO A 461 -2.58 8.68 21.91
N ILE A 462 -2.98 9.07 20.70
CA ILE A 462 -2.54 8.52 19.41
C ILE A 462 -1.69 9.58 18.70
N LEU A 463 -0.46 9.23 18.33
CA LEU A 463 0.43 10.15 17.60
C LEU A 463 0.06 10.13 16.12
N VAL A 464 -0.32 11.29 15.58
CA VAL A 464 -0.75 11.50 14.19
C VAL A 464 0.30 12.35 13.48
N ILE A 465 0.92 11.80 12.43
CA ILE A 465 2.05 12.45 11.74
C ILE A 465 1.64 12.82 10.32
N GLY A 466 1.59 14.13 10.04
CA GLY A 466 1.36 14.65 8.69
C GLY A 466 2.68 15.07 8.04
N ASN A 467 2.84 14.73 6.77
CA ASN A 467 3.95 15.18 5.93
C ASN A 467 3.48 16.24 4.93
N THR A 468 4.14 17.39 4.89
CA THR A 468 3.69 18.53 4.06
C THR A 468 3.84 18.33 2.55
N GLY A 469 4.67 17.40 2.11
CA GLY A 469 4.87 17.04 0.71
C GLY A 469 4.44 15.61 0.39
N ASP A 470 3.39 15.10 1.04
CA ASP A 470 2.87 13.76 0.82
C ASP A 470 1.96 13.73 -0.43
N PRO A 471 2.31 12.91 -1.46
CA PRO A 471 1.52 12.82 -2.70
C PRO A 471 0.20 12.06 -2.55
N ALA A 472 0.16 11.05 -1.68
CA ALA A 472 -0.95 10.11 -1.62
C ALA A 472 -1.93 10.41 -0.49
N THR A 473 -1.43 10.94 0.63
CA THR A 473 -2.22 11.34 1.80
C THR A 473 -1.88 12.78 2.18
N PRO A 474 -2.51 13.77 1.53
CA PRO A 474 -2.22 15.18 1.76
C PRO A 474 -2.28 15.57 3.24
N TYR A 475 -1.44 16.53 3.62
CA TYR A 475 -1.20 16.95 5.01
C TYR A 475 -2.47 17.22 5.83
N GLU A 476 -3.51 17.76 5.19
CA GLU A 476 -4.81 18.06 5.80
C GLU A 476 -5.49 16.82 6.40
N GLY A 477 -5.14 15.62 5.91
CA GLY A 477 -5.60 14.35 6.46
C GLY A 477 -5.17 14.16 7.92
N ALA A 478 -3.95 14.55 8.27
CA ALA A 478 -3.46 14.46 9.64
C ALA A 478 -4.21 15.40 10.59
N GLU A 479 -4.55 16.61 10.15
CA GLU A 479 -5.36 17.55 10.91
C GLU A 479 -6.78 17.02 11.13
N ALA A 480 -7.39 16.51 10.06
CA ALA A 480 -8.74 15.94 10.11
C ALA A 480 -8.80 14.70 11.02
N MET A 481 -7.85 13.78 10.90
CA MET A 481 -7.76 12.58 11.76
C MET A 481 -7.58 12.98 13.23
N THR A 482 -6.66 13.92 13.52
CA THR A 482 -6.42 14.40 14.88
C THR A 482 -7.71 14.92 15.53
N LYS A 483 -8.47 15.73 14.78
CA LYS A 483 -9.75 16.27 15.23
C LYS A 483 -10.82 15.19 15.38
N ALA A 484 -10.91 14.26 14.42
CA ALA A 484 -11.92 13.21 14.40
C ALA A 484 -11.73 12.18 15.53
N LEU A 485 -10.50 11.86 15.91
CA LEU A 485 -10.18 11.02 17.07
C LEU A 485 -10.72 11.57 18.39
N GLY A 486 -10.82 12.90 18.49
CA GLY A 486 -11.38 13.60 19.65
C GLY A 486 -10.34 14.25 20.57
N GLU A 487 -10.84 15.14 21.44
CA GLU A 487 -10.02 15.91 22.37
C GLU A 487 -9.22 15.00 23.31
N GLY A 488 -7.92 15.26 23.44
CA GLY A 488 -6.99 14.50 24.28
C GLY A 488 -6.57 13.15 23.71
N VAL A 489 -7.09 12.73 22.54
CA VAL A 489 -6.75 11.47 21.87
C VAL A 489 -5.78 11.71 20.73
N GLY A 490 -6.16 12.46 19.71
CA GLY A 490 -5.26 12.80 18.61
C GLY A 490 -4.15 13.78 19.04
N VAL A 491 -2.89 13.43 18.78
CA VAL A 491 -1.71 14.30 19.05
C VAL A 491 -0.98 14.50 17.73
N GLN A 492 -1.14 15.69 17.13
CA GLN A 492 -0.56 15.98 15.83
C GLN A 492 0.91 16.33 15.91
N MET A 493 1.68 15.79 14.98
CA MET A 493 3.05 16.18 14.67
C MET A 493 3.20 16.43 13.18
N THR A 494 3.96 17.46 12.80
CA THR A 494 4.22 17.82 11.42
C THR A 494 5.63 17.44 11.02
N TYR A 495 5.78 16.78 9.88
CA TYR A 495 7.04 16.65 9.18
C TYR A 495 7.04 17.55 7.94
N LYS A 496 7.97 18.50 7.85
CA LYS A 496 8.19 19.31 6.66
C LYS A 496 9.16 18.60 5.74
N GLY A 497 8.64 17.72 4.89
CA GLY A 497 9.44 16.89 3.99
C GLY A 497 8.66 16.48 2.74
N GLN A 498 9.32 15.69 1.88
CA GLN A 498 8.79 15.19 0.63
C GLN A 498 8.58 13.68 0.69
N GLY A 499 7.54 13.18 0.01
CA GLY A 499 7.25 11.77 -0.13
C GLY A 499 6.22 11.25 0.88
N HIS A 500 5.85 9.98 0.73
CA HIS A 500 4.80 9.33 1.49
C HIS A 500 5.33 8.71 2.77
N GLY A 501 4.91 9.26 3.92
CA GLY A 501 5.36 8.86 5.25
C GLY A 501 6.57 9.63 5.79
N ALA A 502 6.58 9.84 7.09
CA ALA A 502 7.59 10.63 7.79
C ALA A 502 8.67 9.77 8.46
N TYR A 503 8.28 8.65 9.11
CA TYR A 503 9.23 7.84 9.89
C TYR A 503 10.32 7.20 9.02
N ASN A 504 9.93 6.64 7.87
CA ASN A 504 10.83 5.98 6.94
C ASN A 504 11.65 6.96 6.09
N SER A 505 11.39 8.27 6.17
CA SER A 505 12.26 9.29 5.58
C SER A 505 13.67 9.31 6.20
N GLY A 506 13.84 8.68 7.37
CA GLY A 506 15.09 8.70 8.13
C GLY A 506 15.32 9.98 8.91
N ASN A 507 14.34 10.91 8.97
CA ASN A 507 14.47 12.16 9.72
C ASN A 507 14.67 11.89 11.21
N ALA A 508 15.79 12.36 11.75
CA ALA A 508 16.20 12.10 13.14
C ALA A 508 15.21 12.67 14.18
N CYS A 509 14.58 13.82 13.88
CA CYS A 509 13.58 14.43 14.76
C CYS A 509 12.33 13.54 14.84
N VAL A 510 11.81 13.08 13.71
CA VAL A 510 10.65 12.18 13.63
C VAL A 510 10.95 10.86 14.36
N GLN A 511 12.09 10.22 14.04
CA GLN A 511 12.48 8.96 14.67
C GLN A 511 12.66 9.08 16.18
N LYS A 512 13.20 10.22 16.67
CA LYS A 512 13.34 10.50 18.10
C LYS A 512 11.99 10.69 18.79
N ALA A 513 11.08 11.45 18.19
CA ALA A 513 9.74 11.69 18.73
C ALA A 513 8.94 10.39 18.82
N VAL A 514 8.87 9.62 17.73
CA VAL A 514 8.18 8.34 17.66
C VAL A 514 8.81 7.31 18.62
N GLY A 515 10.15 7.20 18.64
CA GLY A 515 10.85 6.30 19.55
C GLY A 515 10.60 6.65 21.01
N GLY A 516 10.67 7.94 21.39
CA GLY A 516 10.36 8.40 22.73
C GLY A 516 8.91 8.11 23.15
N TYR A 517 7.97 8.25 22.21
CA TYR A 517 6.58 7.92 22.46
C TYR A 517 6.37 6.40 22.60
N LEU A 518 6.81 5.61 21.63
CA LEU A 518 6.59 4.16 21.63
C LEU A 518 7.35 3.46 22.76
N LEU A 519 8.62 3.78 22.99
CA LEU A 519 9.45 3.07 23.98
C LEU A 519 9.26 3.61 25.41
N ASP A 520 9.16 4.93 25.57
CA ASP A 520 9.16 5.57 26.90
C ASP A 520 7.80 6.12 27.31
N GLY A 521 6.80 6.15 26.41
CA GLY A 521 5.49 6.74 26.65
C GLY A 521 5.49 8.26 26.70
N LYS A 522 6.53 8.91 26.15
CA LYS A 522 6.65 10.37 26.13
C LYS A 522 5.85 10.92 24.95
N VAL A 523 4.63 11.33 25.22
CA VAL A 523 3.79 11.98 24.20
C VAL A 523 4.45 13.29 23.76
N PRO A 524 4.73 13.49 22.45
CA PRO A 524 5.22 14.76 21.94
C PRO A 524 4.24 15.91 22.26
N ALA A 525 4.75 17.14 22.38
CA ALA A 525 3.89 18.29 22.49
C ALA A 525 3.04 18.42 21.21
N ALA A 526 1.76 18.75 21.35
CA ALA A 526 0.89 19.01 20.21
C ALA A 526 1.50 20.13 19.34
N GLY A 527 1.45 19.96 18.01
CA GLY A 527 2.04 20.89 17.06
C GLY A 527 3.57 20.80 16.94
N THR A 528 4.21 19.74 17.46
CA THR A 528 5.65 19.50 17.23
C THR A 528 5.94 19.46 15.72
N VAL A 529 6.95 20.23 15.27
CA VAL A 529 7.39 20.32 13.88
C VAL A 529 8.80 19.75 13.74
N CYS A 530 8.97 18.79 12.82
CA CYS A 530 10.27 18.28 12.37
C CYS A 530 10.56 18.74 10.93
N GLN A 531 11.86 19.05 10.64
CA GLN A 531 12.32 19.51 9.33
C GLN A 531 13.50 18.70 8.85
#